data_4c5843fbb800f819e41652b9e74123c7
#
_entry.id   4c5843fbb800f819e41652b9e74123c7
#
_cell.length_a   1.000
_cell.length_b   1.000
_cell.length_c   1.000
_cell.angle_alpha   90.00
_cell.angle_beta   90.00
_cell.angle_gamma   90.00
#
_symmetry.space_group_name_H-M   'P 1'
#
loop_
_entity.id
_entity.type
_entity.pdbx_description
1 polymer ?
#
loop_
_entity_poly.entity_id
_entity_poly.type
_entity_poly.pdbx_seq_one_letter_code
_entity_poly.pdbx_strand_id
1 'polypeptide(L)'
;MTPLKDTRPFVRYVRTLTIREGEFPDYMSPYDCRLVYAMESGGRIDFPSGGCALRKGTLLIWPSGMEYRYVIPIGGEMALFAVNFDLDAAGDPPAFPIPPVRVETFCPERMIKAPECAELPLADAPLVLSDAYFCEGLLHDMLEEYERQRLFMQETLSAMMTRLLFSVARQRVQSEGGALVDQILGYIHSHYAENLTNIRLGEVFGFHPNSLNRLIVRQTGQSLHQYLLTYRLRQAMPLIESGAEPIAAVAARVGFSDAGYFSKLFRSKIGCSPIEYRKG
;
A
#
# COMPACT_ATOMS: atom_id res chain seq x y z
N MET A 1 14.11 8.86 -6.48
CA MET A 1 13.04 8.11 -5.78
C MET A 1 12.02 7.68 -6.81
N THR A 2 11.77 6.40 -6.94
CA THR A 2 10.78 5.82 -7.86
C THR A 2 9.43 5.72 -7.12
N PRO A 3 8.32 6.25 -7.65
CA PRO A 3 7.01 6.05 -7.06
C PRO A 3 6.65 4.57 -7.03
N LEU A 4 6.03 4.09 -5.95
CA LEU A 4 5.64 2.67 -5.82
C LEU A 4 4.73 2.20 -6.98
N LYS A 5 3.89 3.10 -7.51
CA LYS A 5 3.00 2.81 -8.66
C LYS A 5 3.74 2.50 -9.97
N ASP A 6 5.01 2.88 -10.07
CA ASP A 6 5.84 2.70 -11.27
C ASP A 6 6.80 1.50 -11.13
N THR A 7 6.77 0.79 -9.99
CA THR A 7 7.53 -0.44 -9.76
C THR A 7 6.81 -1.67 -10.31
N ARG A 8 7.59 -2.69 -10.65
CA ARG A 8 7.10 -4.00 -11.13
C ARG A 8 7.72 -5.10 -10.27
N PRO A 9 7.10 -5.44 -9.13
CA PRO A 9 7.65 -6.45 -8.25
C PRO A 9 7.77 -7.81 -8.95
N PHE A 10 8.88 -8.51 -8.70
CA PHE A 10 9.10 -9.86 -9.18
C PHE A 10 9.22 -10.81 -7.99
N VAL A 11 8.29 -11.75 -7.86
CA VAL A 11 8.27 -12.72 -6.76
C VAL A 11 9.14 -13.91 -7.11
N ARG A 12 10.19 -14.16 -6.31
CA ARG A 12 11.14 -15.27 -6.51
C ARG A 12 10.73 -16.51 -5.79
N TYR A 13 10.14 -16.36 -4.61
CA TYR A 13 9.83 -17.49 -3.73
C TYR A 13 8.73 -17.12 -2.74
N VAL A 14 7.80 -18.04 -2.54
CA VAL A 14 6.77 -17.97 -1.51
C VAL A 14 6.75 -19.30 -0.76
N ARG A 15 6.80 -19.25 0.56
CA ARG A 15 6.68 -20.44 1.41
C ARG A 15 6.16 -20.14 2.81
N THR A 16 5.69 -21.14 3.48
CA THR A 16 5.66 -21.16 4.95
C THR A 16 6.98 -21.72 5.48
N LEU A 17 7.42 -21.22 6.61
CA LEU A 17 8.69 -21.57 7.25
C LEU A 17 8.48 -21.71 8.75
N THR A 18 8.85 -22.84 9.30
CA THR A 18 8.95 -23.04 10.76
C THR A 18 10.42 -23.07 11.13
N ILE A 19 10.83 -22.15 12.02
CA ILE A 19 12.21 -22.03 12.51
C ILE A 19 12.24 -22.43 13.96
N ARG A 20 13.17 -23.32 14.31
CA ARG A 20 13.39 -23.81 15.68
C ARG A 20 14.63 -23.19 16.31
N GLU A 21 14.72 -23.32 17.63
CA GLU A 21 15.92 -22.92 18.37
C GLU A 21 17.18 -23.49 17.72
N GLY A 22 18.21 -22.63 17.57
CA GLY A 22 19.52 -23.01 17.01
C GLY A 22 19.56 -23.09 15.48
N GLU A 23 18.43 -23.01 14.78
CA GLU A 23 18.43 -22.85 13.33
C GLU A 23 18.75 -21.39 12.97
N PHE A 24 19.64 -21.18 12.01
CA PHE A 24 20.07 -19.86 11.52
C PHE A 24 20.60 -18.91 12.62
N PRO A 25 21.59 -19.33 13.44
CA PRO A 25 22.09 -18.52 14.55
C PRO A 25 22.94 -17.31 14.09
N ASP A 26 23.49 -17.37 12.88
CA ASP A 26 24.38 -16.35 12.33
C ASP A 26 23.59 -15.24 11.62
N TYR A 27 24.21 -14.07 11.50
CA TYR A 27 23.69 -13.02 10.64
C TYR A 27 23.80 -13.43 9.17
N MET A 28 22.74 -13.22 8.42
CA MET A 28 22.61 -13.53 7.00
C MET A 28 22.36 -12.24 6.22
N SER A 29 22.91 -12.16 5.01
CA SER A 29 22.62 -11.08 4.06
C SER A 29 21.89 -11.63 2.84
N PRO A 30 20.69 -11.09 2.50
CA PRO A 30 19.94 -11.50 1.33
C PRO A 30 20.38 -10.73 0.09
N TYR A 31 20.25 -11.34 -1.08
CA TYR A 31 20.49 -10.69 -2.37
C TYR A 31 19.26 -10.05 -3.00
N ASP A 32 18.09 -10.32 -2.44
CA ASP A 32 16.77 -9.85 -2.85
C ASP A 32 16.03 -9.23 -1.65
N CYS A 33 14.91 -8.58 -1.87
CA CYS A 33 14.05 -8.09 -0.78
C CYS A 33 13.38 -9.27 -0.07
N ARG A 34 13.16 -9.10 1.22
CA ARG A 34 12.48 -10.07 2.07
C ARG A 34 11.21 -9.51 2.66
N LEU A 35 10.18 -10.33 2.67
CA LEU A 35 8.98 -10.11 3.45
C LEU A 35 8.76 -11.33 4.32
N VAL A 36 8.49 -11.12 5.60
CA VAL A 36 8.00 -12.15 6.51
C VAL A 36 6.73 -11.69 7.20
N TYR A 37 5.82 -12.62 7.42
CA TYR A 37 4.61 -12.42 8.20
C TYR A 37 4.55 -13.49 9.28
N ALA A 38 4.42 -13.08 10.54
CA ALA A 38 4.35 -13.98 11.67
C ALA A 38 2.95 -14.60 11.78
N MET A 39 2.86 -15.89 11.52
CA MET A 39 1.61 -16.68 11.64
C MET A 39 1.26 -16.95 13.10
N GLU A 40 2.29 -17.02 13.95
CA GLU A 40 2.18 -17.23 15.39
C GLU A 40 3.11 -16.30 16.13
N SER A 41 2.88 -16.12 17.44
CA SER A 41 3.76 -15.34 18.29
C SER A 41 4.92 -16.20 18.75
N GLY A 42 6.16 -15.73 18.56
CA GLY A 42 7.36 -16.44 19.02
C GLY A 42 8.63 -15.85 18.40
N GLY A 43 9.67 -15.71 19.18
CA GLY A 43 10.95 -15.22 18.69
C GLY A 43 10.97 -13.75 18.25
N ARG A 44 12.08 -13.40 17.60
CA ARG A 44 12.33 -12.07 17.04
C ARG A 44 13.27 -12.18 15.84
N ILE A 45 13.32 -11.14 15.03
CA ILE A 45 14.38 -10.93 14.04
C ILE A 45 15.26 -9.79 14.53
N ASP A 46 16.57 -10.04 14.65
CA ASP A 46 17.56 -9.02 14.94
C ASP A 46 18.16 -8.48 13.65
N PHE A 47 18.27 -7.16 13.59
CA PHE A 47 19.01 -6.39 12.59
C PHE A 47 20.14 -5.64 13.31
N PRO A 48 21.19 -5.18 12.62
CA PRO A 48 22.22 -4.34 13.24
C PRO A 48 21.66 -3.08 13.94
N SER A 49 20.54 -2.56 13.44
CA SER A 49 19.83 -1.39 13.99
C SER A 49 18.94 -1.71 15.20
N GLY A 50 18.71 -2.98 15.53
CA GLY A 50 17.86 -3.41 16.65
C GLY A 50 17.01 -4.64 16.32
N GLY A 51 16.40 -5.21 17.36
CA GLY A 51 15.55 -6.41 17.25
C GLY A 51 14.07 -6.06 17.14
N CYS A 52 13.36 -6.84 16.34
CA CYS A 52 11.90 -6.78 16.19
C CYS A 52 11.27 -8.07 16.71
N ALA A 53 10.48 -7.98 17.79
CA ALA A 53 9.72 -9.12 18.31
C ALA A 53 8.60 -9.49 17.34
N LEU A 54 8.44 -10.78 17.05
CA LEU A 54 7.41 -11.29 16.18
C LEU A 54 6.21 -11.78 16.99
N ARG A 55 5.12 -11.06 16.85
CA ARG A 55 3.80 -11.45 17.33
C ARG A 55 2.94 -11.85 16.15
N LYS A 56 1.95 -12.70 16.35
CA LYS A 56 0.99 -13.02 15.29
C LYS A 56 0.46 -11.74 14.65
N GLY A 57 0.46 -11.67 13.32
CA GLY A 57 0.07 -10.49 12.57
C GLY A 57 1.19 -9.47 12.34
N THR A 58 2.42 -9.69 12.83
CA THR A 58 3.56 -8.82 12.53
C THR A 58 4.07 -9.10 11.12
N LEU A 59 4.17 -8.07 10.30
CA LEU A 59 4.75 -8.11 8.96
C LEU A 59 6.01 -7.26 8.95
N LEU A 60 7.09 -7.82 8.40
CA LEU A 60 8.36 -7.12 8.16
C LEU A 60 8.72 -7.17 6.70
N ILE A 61 9.27 -6.07 6.19
CA ILE A 61 9.89 -6.00 4.86
C ILE A 61 11.25 -5.34 5.00
N TRP A 62 12.30 -5.94 4.41
CA TRP A 62 13.63 -5.35 4.35
C TRP A 62 14.28 -5.59 2.98
N PRO A 63 15.20 -4.70 2.56
CA PRO A 63 15.81 -4.75 1.25
C PRO A 63 16.94 -5.78 1.19
N SER A 64 17.40 -6.04 -0.03
CA SER A 64 18.65 -6.74 -0.30
C SER A 64 19.83 -6.11 0.44
N GLY A 65 20.76 -6.94 0.91
CA GLY A 65 21.95 -6.51 1.65
C GLY A 65 21.76 -6.19 3.12
N MET A 66 20.52 -6.03 3.60
CA MET A 66 20.29 -5.76 5.03
C MET A 66 20.48 -7.04 5.84
N GLU A 67 21.45 -7.01 6.74
CA GLU A 67 21.79 -8.13 7.62
C GLU A 67 20.65 -8.42 8.61
N TYR A 68 20.39 -9.70 8.83
CA TYR A 68 19.39 -10.14 9.80
C TYR A 68 19.71 -11.52 10.35
N ARG A 69 19.17 -11.84 11.53
CA ARG A 69 19.16 -13.20 12.06
C ARG A 69 17.85 -13.49 12.81
N TYR A 70 17.49 -14.75 12.83
CA TYR A 70 16.38 -15.23 13.64
C TYR A 70 16.86 -15.55 15.07
N VAL A 71 16.09 -15.14 16.06
CA VAL A 71 16.33 -15.46 17.48
C VAL A 71 15.09 -16.12 18.05
N ILE A 72 15.19 -17.42 18.27
CA ILE A 72 14.11 -18.24 18.78
C ILE A 72 14.38 -18.55 20.25
N PRO A 73 13.40 -18.40 21.16
CA PRO A 73 13.55 -18.79 22.56
C PRO A 73 13.88 -20.28 22.72
N ILE A 74 14.51 -20.62 23.85
CA ILE A 74 14.86 -21.99 24.20
C ILE A 74 13.63 -22.89 24.17
N GLY A 75 13.68 -24.00 23.43
CA GLY A 75 12.59 -24.93 23.24
C GLY A 75 11.43 -24.38 22.40
N GLY A 76 11.55 -23.21 21.82
CA GLY A 76 10.51 -22.57 21.01
C GLY A 76 10.63 -22.84 19.51
N GLU A 77 9.56 -22.51 18.83
CA GLU A 77 9.52 -22.46 17.36
C GLU A 77 8.75 -21.23 16.89
N MET A 78 8.92 -20.85 15.64
CA MET A 78 8.27 -19.71 15.03
C MET A 78 7.79 -20.05 13.62
N ALA A 79 6.50 -19.88 13.36
CA ALA A 79 5.89 -20.10 12.06
C ALA A 79 5.70 -18.78 11.31
N LEU A 80 6.19 -18.72 10.07
CA LEU A 80 6.20 -17.54 9.22
C LEU A 80 5.69 -17.84 7.81
N PHE A 81 5.03 -16.90 7.19
CA PHE A 81 5.10 -16.74 5.72
C PHE A 81 6.38 -16.01 5.37
N ALA A 82 7.06 -16.47 4.33
CA ALA A 82 8.24 -15.84 3.79
C ALA A 82 8.07 -15.63 2.28
N VAL A 83 8.27 -14.40 1.82
CA VAL A 83 8.28 -14.02 0.41
C VAL A 83 9.62 -13.37 0.07
N ASN A 84 10.30 -13.91 -0.92
CA ASN A 84 11.49 -13.33 -1.51
C ASN A 84 11.10 -12.66 -2.81
N PHE A 85 11.49 -11.41 -3.01
CA PHE A 85 11.07 -10.64 -4.18
C PHE A 85 12.06 -9.54 -4.54
N ASP A 86 12.02 -9.09 -5.78
CA ASP A 86 12.62 -7.84 -6.19
C ASP A 86 11.53 -6.76 -6.17
N LEU A 87 11.84 -5.58 -5.65
CA LEU A 87 10.88 -4.47 -5.63
C LEU A 87 10.59 -3.95 -7.05
N ASP A 88 11.58 -4.08 -7.96
CA ASP A 88 11.41 -3.75 -9.36
C ASP A 88 12.19 -4.75 -10.23
N ALA A 89 11.50 -5.37 -11.17
CA ALA A 89 12.07 -6.30 -12.14
C ALA A 89 12.78 -5.56 -13.28
N ALA A 90 13.72 -4.67 -12.97
CA ALA A 90 14.53 -3.99 -13.97
C ALA A 90 15.53 -5.00 -14.57
N GLY A 91 15.26 -5.46 -15.79
CA GLY A 91 16.05 -6.45 -16.49
C GLY A 91 15.38 -7.82 -16.55
N ASP A 92 16.18 -8.84 -16.78
CA ASP A 92 15.76 -10.26 -16.82
C ASP A 92 16.25 -10.94 -15.53
N PRO A 93 15.47 -10.84 -14.42
CA PRO A 93 15.89 -11.39 -13.15
C PRO A 93 15.95 -12.91 -13.23
N PRO A 94 16.96 -13.58 -12.61
CA PRO A 94 17.00 -15.03 -12.56
C PRO A 94 15.72 -15.56 -11.88
N ALA A 95 15.05 -16.50 -12.52
CA ALA A 95 13.76 -17.04 -12.10
C ALA A 95 13.80 -17.83 -10.77
N PHE A 96 15.01 -18.14 -10.25
CA PHE A 96 15.18 -18.99 -9.08
C PHE A 96 15.38 -18.18 -7.80
N PRO A 97 14.96 -18.74 -6.64
CA PRO A 97 15.25 -18.15 -5.34
C PRO A 97 16.76 -18.00 -5.15
N ILE A 98 17.18 -16.85 -4.66
CA ILE A 98 18.58 -16.63 -4.26
C ILE A 98 18.66 -16.84 -2.74
N PRO A 99 19.35 -17.90 -2.25
CA PRO A 99 19.45 -18.10 -0.82
C PRO A 99 20.26 -16.96 -0.19
N PRO A 100 19.92 -16.52 1.03
CA PRO A 100 20.77 -15.62 1.78
C PRO A 100 22.07 -16.33 2.14
N VAL A 101 23.14 -15.56 2.30
CA VAL A 101 24.45 -16.07 2.67
C VAL A 101 24.88 -15.48 4.02
N ARG A 102 25.86 -16.08 4.68
CA ARG A 102 26.48 -15.48 5.85
C ARG A 102 27.15 -14.16 5.47
N VAL A 103 27.16 -13.21 6.38
CA VAL A 103 27.66 -11.85 6.13
C VAL A 103 29.11 -11.88 5.59
N GLU A 104 29.96 -12.78 6.10
CA GLU A 104 31.36 -12.90 5.70
C GLU A 104 31.54 -13.38 4.23
N THR A 105 30.50 -13.99 3.67
CA THR A 105 30.52 -14.52 2.27
C THR A 105 29.65 -13.70 1.33
N PHE A 106 29.07 -12.61 1.83
CA PHE A 106 28.21 -11.75 1.01
C PHE A 106 29.02 -11.00 -0.06
N CYS A 107 28.53 -11.03 -1.28
CA CYS A 107 29.14 -10.39 -2.44
C CYS A 107 28.23 -9.23 -2.94
N PRO A 108 28.54 -7.97 -2.60
CA PRO A 108 27.69 -6.82 -2.90
C PRO A 108 27.37 -6.62 -4.39
N GLU A 109 28.26 -7.10 -5.30
CA GLU A 109 28.09 -7.01 -6.75
C GLU A 109 26.93 -7.87 -7.27
N ARG A 110 26.55 -8.89 -6.51
CA ARG A 110 25.42 -9.79 -6.83
C ARG A 110 24.08 -9.28 -6.26
N MET A 111 24.12 -8.19 -5.50
CA MET A 111 22.93 -7.64 -4.86
C MET A 111 21.99 -7.03 -5.88
N ILE A 112 20.72 -7.39 -5.81
CA ILE A 112 19.64 -6.77 -6.58
C ILE A 112 19.19 -5.54 -5.81
N LYS A 113 19.61 -4.36 -6.28
CA LYS A 113 19.30 -3.10 -5.61
C LYS A 113 17.82 -2.77 -5.74
N ALA A 114 17.14 -2.64 -4.60
CA ALA A 114 15.80 -2.09 -4.59
C ALA A 114 15.84 -0.59 -4.91
N PRO A 115 14.93 -0.07 -5.76
CA PRO A 115 14.81 1.37 -5.96
C PRO A 115 14.36 2.05 -4.66
N GLU A 116 14.86 3.27 -4.44
CA GLU A 116 14.36 4.09 -3.34
C GLU A 116 12.92 4.51 -3.60
N CYS A 117 12.03 4.16 -2.69
CA CYS A 117 10.60 4.42 -2.79
C CYS A 117 10.11 5.16 -1.53
N ALA A 118 9.51 6.34 -1.71
CA ALA A 118 9.05 7.16 -0.58
C ALA A 118 7.94 6.47 0.23
N GLU A 119 7.08 5.74 -0.46
CA GLU A 119 5.96 5.01 0.16
C GLU A 119 6.42 3.78 0.94
N LEU A 120 7.62 3.24 0.60
CA LEU A 120 8.25 2.09 1.26
C LEU A 120 9.73 2.41 1.57
N PRO A 121 10.04 3.21 2.60
CA PRO A 121 11.41 3.58 2.96
C PRO A 121 12.11 2.39 3.62
N LEU A 122 12.82 1.61 2.82
CA LEU A 122 13.52 0.41 3.23
C LEU A 122 15.04 0.62 3.44
N ALA A 123 15.58 1.80 3.10
CA ALA A 123 17.02 2.01 3.01
C ALA A 123 17.77 1.81 4.34
N ASP A 124 17.25 2.35 5.44
CA ASP A 124 17.99 2.44 6.72
C ASP A 124 17.50 1.48 7.79
N ALA A 125 16.27 0.98 7.66
CA ALA A 125 15.66 0.09 8.64
C ALA A 125 14.60 -0.82 7.98
N PRO A 126 14.30 -1.99 8.59
CA PRO A 126 13.17 -2.79 8.13
C PRO A 126 11.86 -2.03 8.33
N LEU A 127 10.95 -2.16 7.37
CA LEU A 127 9.58 -1.72 7.56
C LEU A 127 8.86 -2.75 8.43
N VAL A 128 8.24 -2.27 9.51
CA VAL A 128 7.51 -3.12 10.47
C VAL A 128 6.08 -2.64 10.56
N LEU A 129 5.14 -3.56 10.39
CA LEU A 129 3.71 -3.34 10.68
C LEU A 129 3.27 -4.34 11.74
N SER A 130 2.68 -3.84 12.82
CA SER A 130 1.89 -4.65 13.74
C SER A 130 0.46 -4.80 13.20
N ASP A 131 -0.21 -5.87 13.59
CA ASP A 131 -1.63 -6.09 13.24
C ASP A 131 -1.91 -6.11 11.72
N ALA A 132 -0.98 -6.64 10.92
CA ALA A 132 -1.09 -6.75 9.47
C ALA A 132 -1.99 -7.92 9.01
N TYR A 133 -3.05 -8.24 9.76
CA TYR A 133 -4.00 -9.33 9.45
C TYR A 133 -4.67 -9.18 8.08
N PHE A 134 -4.74 -7.95 7.57
CA PHE A 134 -5.32 -7.65 6.24
C PHE A 134 -4.60 -8.36 5.08
N CYS A 135 -3.34 -8.78 5.27
CA CYS A 135 -2.55 -9.43 4.22
C CYS A 135 -2.59 -10.96 4.28
N GLU A 136 -3.13 -11.57 5.34
CA GLU A 136 -3.05 -13.00 5.57
C GLU A 136 -3.70 -13.82 4.43
N GLY A 137 -4.92 -13.45 4.04
CA GLY A 137 -5.59 -14.10 2.90
C GLY A 137 -4.81 -13.98 1.59
N LEU A 138 -4.25 -12.80 1.31
CA LEU A 138 -3.46 -12.59 0.10
C LEU A 138 -2.15 -13.40 0.12
N LEU A 139 -1.50 -13.56 1.27
CA LEU A 139 -0.31 -14.40 1.41
C LEU A 139 -0.62 -15.89 1.19
N HIS A 140 -1.77 -16.36 1.64
CA HIS A 140 -2.26 -17.71 1.34
C HIS A 140 -2.51 -17.89 -0.16
N ASP A 141 -3.19 -16.94 -0.80
CA ASP A 141 -3.44 -16.98 -2.24
C ASP A 141 -2.12 -16.99 -3.04
N MET A 142 -1.12 -16.19 -2.61
CA MET A 142 0.22 -16.18 -3.22
C MET A 142 0.95 -17.51 -3.06
N LEU A 143 0.84 -18.15 -1.91
CA LEU A 143 1.44 -19.47 -1.67
C LEU A 143 0.80 -20.52 -2.59
N GLU A 144 -0.54 -20.57 -2.65
CA GLU A 144 -1.28 -21.47 -3.53
C GLU A 144 -0.92 -21.30 -5.00
N GLU A 145 -0.84 -20.03 -5.47
CA GLU A 145 -0.45 -19.73 -6.85
C GLU A 145 0.99 -20.18 -7.14
N TYR A 146 1.92 -19.92 -6.20
CA TYR A 146 3.32 -20.34 -6.34
C TYR A 146 3.48 -21.86 -6.37
N GLU A 147 2.76 -22.61 -5.53
CA GLU A 147 2.83 -24.08 -5.47
C GLU A 147 2.19 -24.75 -6.70
N ARG A 148 1.13 -24.18 -7.24
CA ARG A 148 0.40 -24.75 -8.39
C ARG A 148 1.08 -24.48 -9.74
N GLN A 149 1.97 -23.50 -9.83
CA GLN A 149 2.74 -23.15 -11.03
C GLN A 149 1.89 -23.07 -12.31
N ARG A 150 0.73 -22.42 -12.24
CA ARG A 150 -0.21 -22.29 -13.36
C ARG A 150 0.33 -21.36 -14.44
N LEU A 151 -0.30 -21.39 -15.61
CA LEU A 151 -0.03 -20.42 -16.68
C LEU A 151 -0.21 -18.99 -16.14
N PHE A 152 0.74 -18.10 -16.45
CA PHE A 152 0.81 -16.73 -15.93
C PHE A 152 1.04 -16.61 -14.41
N MET A 153 1.61 -17.64 -13.77
CA MET A 153 1.93 -17.63 -12.34
C MET A 153 2.75 -16.38 -11.97
N GLN A 154 3.79 -16.07 -12.74
CA GLN A 154 4.68 -14.97 -12.41
C GLN A 154 3.99 -13.60 -12.49
N GLU A 155 3.18 -13.38 -13.52
CA GLU A 155 2.38 -12.17 -13.70
C GLU A 155 1.32 -12.04 -12.59
N THR A 156 0.69 -13.14 -12.22
CA THR A 156 -0.29 -13.21 -11.13
C THR A 156 0.38 -12.87 -9.80
N LEU A 157 1.51 -13.49 -9.48
CA LEU A 157 2.28 -13.20 -8.26
C LEU A 157 2.77 -11.75 -8.21
N SER A 158 3.22 -11.20 -9.34
CA SER A 158 3.62 -9.79 -9.46
C SER A 158 2.46 -8.84 -9.16
N ALA A 159 1.27 -9.13 -9.68
CA ALA A 159 0.05 -8.36 -9.41
C ALA A 159 -0.38 -8.46 -7.94
N MET A 160 -0.32 -9.66 -7.35
CA MET A 160 -0.61 -9.90 -5.94
C MET A 160 0.39 -9.16 -5.03
N MET A 161 1.69 -9.21 -5.35
CA MET A 161 2.72 -8.50 -4.61
C MET A 161 2.54 -6.99 -4.70
N THR A 162 2.22 -6.47 -5.88
CA THR A 162 1.88 -5.05 -6.08
C THR A 162 0.72 -4.64 -5.17
N ARG A 163 -0.37 -5.41 -5.15
CA ARG A 163 -1.52 -5.18 -4.26
C ARG A 163 -1.10 -5.18 -2.78
N LEU A 164 -0.26 -6.14 -2.38
CA LEU A 164 0.23 -6.25 -1.00
C LEU A 164 1.06 -5.03 -0.60
N LEU A 165 2.02 -4.61 -1.44
CA LEU A 165 2.86 -3.44 -1.19
C LEU A 165 2.05 -2.14 -1.11
N PHE A 166 1.03 -1.96 -1.96
CA PHE A 166 0.11 -0.82 -1.84
C PHE A 166 -0.70 -0.86 -0.55
N SER A 167 -1.14 -2.05 -0.11
CA SER A 167 -1.87 -2.20 1.14
C SER A 167 -0.97 -1.86 2.34
N VAL A 168 0.28 -2.31 2.33
CA VAL A 168 1.30 -1.99 3.35
C VAL A 168 1.58 -0.49 3.39
N ALA A 169 1.81 0.15 2.24
CA ALA A 169 2.04 1.59 2.14
C ALA A 169 0.83 2.40 2.66
N ARG A 170 -0.39 1.96 2.34
CA ARG A 170 -1.63 2.57 2.82
C ARG A 170 -1.75 2.44 4.34
N GLN A 171 -1.54 1.24 4.89
CA GLN A 171 -1.61 0.99 6.33
C GLN A 171 -0.59 1.84 7.10
N ARG A 172 0.62 1.98 6.57
CA ARG A 172 1.64 2.84 7.15
C ARG A 172 1.22 4.31 7.20
N VAL A 173 0.65 4.82 6.11
CA VAL A 173 0.12 6.20 6.06
C VAL A 173 -1.05 6.35 7.03
N GLN A 174 -1.90 5.32 7.17
CA GLN A 174 -3.02 5.30 8.13
C GLN A 174 -2.55 5.33 9.58
N SER A 175 -1.51 4.60 9.94
CA SER A 175 -0.98 4.62 11.32
C SER A 175 -0.39 5.99 11.73
N GLU A 176 -0.03 6.85 10.77
CA GLU A 176 0.49 8.20 11.00
C GLU A 176 -0.59 9.31 10.98
N GLY A 177 -1.88 8.97 11.08
CA GLY A 177 -2.99 9.93 11.10
C GLY A 177 -4.24 9.48 10.31
N GLY A 178 -4.28 8.24 9.88
CA GLY A 178 -5.31 7.72 8.97
C GLY A 178 -6.72 7.70 9.53
N ALA A 179 -6.90 7.33 10.80
CA ALA A 179 -8.22 7.34 11.44
C ALA A 179 -8.87 8.73 11.38
N LEU A 180 -8.08 9.79 11.55
CA LEU A 180 -8.55 11.16 11.41
C LEU A 180 -8.93 11.49 9.96
N VAL A 181 -8.11 11.08 9.00
CA VAL A 181 -8.41 11.33 7.57
C VAL A 181 -9.66 10.57 7.15
N ASP A 182 -9.84 9.33 7.58
CA ASP A 182 -11.07 8.56 7.31
C ASP A 182 -12.31 9.25 7.90
N GLN A 183 -12.21 9.83 9.11
CA GLN A 183 -13.28 10.64 9.69
C GLN A 183 -13.55 11.90 8.85
N ILE A 184 -12.51 12.60 8.40
CA ILE A 184 -12.63 13.78 7.54
C ILE A 184 -13.28 13.43 6.20
N LEU A 185 -12.84 12.34 5.56
CA LEU A 185 -13.41 11.89 4.29
C LEU A 185 -14.86 11.43 4.46
N GLY A 186 -15.17 10.71 5.54
CA GLY A 186 -16.54 10.35 5.91
C GLY A 186 -17.44 11.58 6.09
N TYR A 187 -16.95 12.61 6.75
CA TYR A 187 -17.66 13.88 6.90
C TYR A 187 -17.88 14.56 5.54
N ILE A 188 -16.85 14.60 4.69
CA ILE A 188 -16.97 15.14 3.32
C ILE A 188 -18.05 14.37 2.54
N HIS A 189 -18.06 13.05 2.63
CA HIS A 189 -19.04 12.20 1.93
C HIS A 189 -20.49 12.44 2.42
N SER A 190 -20.66 12.77 3.68
CA SER A 190 -21.99 13.06 4.25
C SER A 190 -22.47 14.49 3.96
N HIS A 191 -21.54 15.44 3.73
CA HIS A 191 -21.84 16.88 3.60
C HIS A 191 -21.37 17.46 2.25
N TYR A 192 -21.08 16.61 1.24
CA TYR A 192 -20.48 17.05 -0.02
C TYR A 192 -21.29 18.10 -0.78
N ALA A 193 -22.61 18.12 -0.61
CA ALA A 193 -23.47 19.10 -1.25
C ALA A 193 -23.42 20.49 -0.59
N GLU A 194 -22.86 20.58 0.62
CA GLU A 194 -22.73 21.84 1.36
C GLU A 194 -21.49 22.62 0.93
N ASN A 195 -21.40 23.90 1.35
CA ASN A 195 -20.21 24.71 1.12
C ASN A 195 -19.07 24.30 2.05
N LEU A 196 -18.35 23.23 1.69
CA LEU A 196 -17.20 22.74 2.43
C LEU A 196 -15.94 23.46 2.00
N THR A 197 -15.29 24.13 2.94
CA THR A 197 -13.99 24.80 2.76
C THR A 197 -12.96 24.20 3.72
N ASN A 198 -11.66 24.41 3.44
CA ASN A 198 -10.59 24.02 4.36
C ASN A 198 -10.76 24.68 5.74
N ILE A 199 -11.31 25.90 5.80
CA ILE A 199 -11.57 26.63 7.05
C ILE A 199 -12.64 25.90 7.84
N ARG A 200 -13.80 25.63 7.23
CA ARG A 200 -14.91 24.93 7.90
C ARG A 200 -14.52 23.55 8.41
N LEU A 201 -13.78 22.79 7.63
CA LEU A 201 -13.28 21.49 8.11
C LEU A 201 -12.23 21.65 9.21
N GLY A 202 -11.39 22.68 9.14
CA GLY A 202 -10.45 23.02 10.20
C GLY A 202 -11.16 23.28 11.52
N GLU A 203 -12.28 24.04 11.50
CA GLU A 203 -13.13 24.31 12.66
C GLU A 203 -13.79 23.04 13.22
N VAL A 204 -14.35 22.18 12.33
CA VAL A 204 -15.02 20.93 12.74
C VAL A 204 -14.05 19.94 13.40
N PHE A 205 -12.83 19.81 12.87
CA PHE A 205 -11.87 18.81 13.33
C PHE A 205 -10.79 19.38 14.25
N GLY A 206 -10.78 20.67 14.56
CA GLY A 206 -9.81 21.31 15.44
C GLY A 206 -8.41 21.44 14.83
N PHE A 207 -8.30 21.57 13.50
CA PHE A 207 -7.02 21.66 12.78
C PHE A 207 -6.87 22.96 12.03
N HIS A 208 -5.62 23.41 11.92
CA HIS A 208 -5.32 24.49 11.02
C HIS A 208 -5.61 24.07 9.55
N PRO A 209 -6.29 24.91 8.72
CA PRO A 209 -6.71 24.53 7.36
C PRO A 209 -5.58 23.98 6.47
N ASN A 210 -4.37 24.55 6.55
CA ASN A 210 -3.22 24.09 5.78
C ASN A 210 -2.70 22.71 6.23
N SER A 211 -2.78 22.40 7.52
CA SER A 211 -2.38 21.10 8.06
C SER A 211 -3.35 20.01 7.63
N LEU A 212 -4.65 20.31 7.68
CA LEU A 212 -5.71 19.43 7.23
C LEU A 212 -5.59 19.13 5.72
N ASN A 213 -5.37 20.16 4.89
CA ASN A 213 -5.18 19.96 3.46
C ASN A 213 -3.94 19.10 3.15
N ARG A 214 -2.82 19.26 3.89
CA ARG A 214 -1.63 18.41 3.76
C ARG A 214 -1.93 16.94 4.10
N LEU A 215 -2.70 16.68 5.15
CA LEU A 215 -3.13 15.33 5.51
C LEU A 215 -3.96 14.69 4.39
N ILE A 216 -4.92 15.42 3.83
CA ILE A 216 -5.77 14.94 2.74
C ILE A 216 -4.94 14.67 1.48
N VAL A 217 -4.02 15.59 1.10
CA VAL A 217 -3.13 15.39 -0.05
C VAL A 217 -2.26 14.15 0.13
N ARG A 218 -1.70 13.94 1.31
CA ARG A 218 -0.86 12.76 1.62
C ARG A 218 -1.64 11.45 1.46
N GLN A 219 -2.92 11.44 1.86
CA GLN A 219 -3.76 10.23 1.84
C GLN A 219 -4.40 9.97 0.47
N THR A 220 -4.85 11.02 -0.21
CA THR A 220 -5.67 10.91 -1.44
C THR A 220 -4.91 11.27 -2.72
N GLY A 221 -3.74 11.89 -2.60
CA GLY A 221 -3.00 12.47 -3.72
C GLY A 221 -3.63 13.75 -4.28
N GLN A 222 -4.70 14.26 -3.68
CA GLN A 222 -5.47 15.41 -4.16
C GLN A 222 -5.68 16.44 -3.04
N SER A 223 -5.74 17.73 -3.40
CA SER A 223 -6.19 18.74 -2.44
C SER A 223 -7.65 18.49 -2.06
N LEU A 224 -8.06 18.99 -0.88
CA LEU A 224 -9.45 18.91 -0.42
C LEU A 224 -10.43 19.37 -1.50
N HIS A 225 -10.16 20.53 -2.09
CA HIS A 225 -11.02 21.10 -3.12
C HIS A 225 -11.14 20.18 -4.36
N GLN A 226 -10.01 19.63 -4.84
CA GLN A 226 -10.02 18.69 -5.96
C GLN A 226 -10.77 17.39 -5.61
N TYR A 227 -10.55 16.87 -4.41
CA TYR A 227 -11.24 15.68 -3.92
C TYR A 227 -12.75 15.89 -3.88
N LEU A 228 -13.21 16.99 -3.27
CA LEU A 228 -14.62 17.36 -3.17
C LEU A 228 -15.27 17.50 -4.55
N LEU A 229 -14.62 18.22 -5.47
CA LEU A 229 -15.13 18.37 -6.84
C LEU A 229 -15.25 17.04 -7.57
N THR A 230 -14.23 16.18 -7.46
CA THR A 230 -14.25 14.83 -8.07
C THR A 230 -15.37 13.97 -7.49
N TYR A 231 -15.57 14.03 -6.16
CA TYR A 231 -16.63 13.30 -5.49
C TYR A 231 -18.03 13.78 -5.94
N ARG A 232 -18.26 15.10 -6.01
CA ARG A 232 -19.50 15.69 -6.52
C ARG A 232 -19.83 15.24 -7.94
N LEU A 233 -18.83 15.20 -8.83
CA LEU A 233 -19.03 14.73 -10.21
C LEU A 233 -19.44 13.26 -10.23
N ARG A 234 -18.84 12.40 -9.39
CA ARG A 234 -19.23 10.99 -9.27
C ARG A 234 -20.67 10.83 -8.78
N GLN A 235 -21.10 11.65 -7.81
CA GLN A 235 -22.48 11.62 -7.33
C GLN A 235 -23.48 12.17 -8.36
N ALA A 236 -23.04 13.06 -9.25
CA ALA A 236 -23.90 13.58 -10.33
C ALA A 236 -24.16 12.56 -11.44
N MET A 237 -23.24 11.64 -11.72
CA MET A 237 -23.34 10.68 -12.83
C MET A 237 -24.64 9.87 -12.79
N PRO A 238 -24.98 9.14 -11.71
CA PRO A 238 -26.23 8.36 -11.67
C PRO A 238 -27.51 9.27 -11.73
N LEU A 239 -27.42 10.50 -11.23
CA LEU A 239 -28.53 11.46 -11.32
C LEU A 239 -28.75 11.96 -12.76
N ILE A 240 -27.66 12.12 -13.53
CA ILE A 240 -27.73 12.49 -14.95
C ILE A 240 -28.27 11.33 -15.77
N GLU A 241 -27.81 10.10 -15.52
CA GLU A 241 -28.27 8.87 -16.20
C GLU A 241 -29.75 8.61 -15.99
N SER A 242 -30.28 8.85 -14.79
CA SER A 242 -31.70 8.69 -14.51
C SER A 242 -32.61 9.59 -15.36
N GLY A 243 -32.06 10.70 -15.86
CA GLY A 243 -32.81 11.65 -16.70
C GLY A 243 -33.94 12.41 -15.98
N ALA A 244 -34.18 12.13 -14.70
CA ALA A 244 -35.33 12.64 -13.94
C ALA A 244 -35.32 14.15 -13.72
N GLU A 245 -34.13 14.75 -13.70
CA GLU A 245 -33.97 16.17 -13.36
C GLU A 245 -33.19 16.93 -14.46
N PRO A 246 -33.46 18.25 -14.64
CA PRO A 246 -32.62 19.10 -15.48
C PRO A 246 -31.18 19.13 -14.99
N ILE A 247 -30.20 19.27 -15.90
CA ILE A 247 -28.77 19.29 -15.56
C ILE A 247 -28.45 20.39 -14.50
N ALA A 248 -29.10 21.54 -14.59
CA ALA A 248 -28.93 22.61 -13.60
C ALA A 248 -29.39 22.20 -12.18
N ALA A 249 -30.49 21.44 -12.09
CA ALA A 249 -30.99 20.91 -10.81
C ALA A 249 -30.04 19.84 -10.25
N VAL A 250 -29.52 18.95 -11.09
CA VAL A 250 -28.49 17.98 -10.70
C VAL A 250 -27.24 18.68 -10.18
N ALA A 251 -26.75 19.71 -10.87
CA ALA A 251 -25.60 20.51 -10.44
C ALA A 251 -25.82 21.11 -9.03
N ALA A 252 -26.96 21.75 -8.83
CA ALA A 252 -27.31 22.33 -7.52
C ALA A 252 -27.41 21.27 -6.42
N ARG A 253 -28.04 20.14 -6.70
CA ARG A 253 -28.22 19.02 -5.76
C ARG A 253 -26.88 18.42 -5.29
N VAL A 254 -25.88 18.38 -6.16
CA VAL A 254 -24.55 17.89 -5.79
C VAL A 254 -23.60 18.98 -5.29
N GLY A 255 -24.12 20.21 -5.05
CA GLY A 255 -23.40 21.28 -4.37
C GLY A 255 -22.66 22.26 -5.26
N PHE A 256 -22.95 22.33 -6.59
CA PHE A 256 -22.43 23.38 -7.46
C PHE A 256 -23.39 24.57 -7.47
N SER A 257 -22.86 25.76 -7.18
CA SER A 257 -23.61 27.03 -7.27
C SER A 257 -23.79 27.54 -8.70
N ASP A 258 -22.96 27.07 -9.64
CA ASP A 258 -22.98 27.47 -11.06
C ASP A 258 -23.04 26.23 -11.96
N ALA A 259 -24.14 26.08 -12.69
CA ALA A 259 -24.38 24.99 -13.62
C ALA A 259 -23.47 25.04 -14.87
N GLY A 260 -23.02 26.24 -15.25
CA GLY A 260 -22.07 26.43 -16.36
C GLY A 260 -20.67 25.93 -15.97
N TYR A 261 -20.21 26.29 -14.78
CA TYR A 261 -18.98 25.75 -14.21
C TYR A 261 -19.04 24.23 -14.06
N PHE A 262 -20.12 23.72 -13.49
CA PHE A 262 -20.35 22.27 -13.41
C PHE A 262 -20.19 21.58 -14.78
N SER A 263 -20.87 22.07 -15.81
CA SER A 263 -20.84 21.48 -17.14
C SER A 263 -19.44 21.49 -17.79
N LYS A 264 -18.69 22.59 -17.60
CA LYS A 264 -17.31 22.72 -18.07
C LYS A 264 -16.40 21.72 -17.34
N LEU A 265 -16.50 21.65 -16.00
CA LEU A 265 -15.71 20.74 -15.19
C LEU A 265 -16.03 19.29 -15.51
N PHE A 266 -17.31 18.93 -15.65
CA PHE A 266 -17.77 17.60 -16.02
C PHE A 266 -17.16 17.17 -17.35
N ARG A 267 -17.26 18.03 -18.38
CA ARG A 267 -16.64 17.76 -19.70
C ARG A 267 -15.12 17.58 -19.60
N SER A 268 -14.44 18.40 -18.81
CA SER A 268 -13.00 18.34 -18.63
C SER A 268 -12.55 17.03 -17.96
N LYS A 269 -13.35 16.49 -17.04
CA LYS A 269 -12.99 15.30 -16.25
C LYS A 269 -13.50 14.00 -16.85
N ILE A 270 -14.68 14.01 -17.48
CA ILE A 270 -15.38 12.83 -18.01
C ILE A 270 -15.18 12.68 -19.54
N GLY A 271 -14.82 13.78 -20.23
CA GLY A 271 -14.58 13.76 -21.68
C GLY A 271 -15.78 14.20 -22.52
N CYS A 272 -16.98 14.18 -21.98
CA CYS A 272 -18.21 14.63 -22.66
C CYS A 272 -19.05 15.56 -21.76
N SER A 273 -19.96 16.32 -22.35
CA SER A 273 -20.86 17.17 -21.57
C SER A 273 -21.90 16.34 -20.80
N PRO A 274 -22.50 16.89 -19.70
CA PRO A 274 -23.57 16.18 -18.99
C PRO A 274 -24.77 15.81 -19.86
N ILE A 275 -25.07 16.62 -20.89
CA ILE A 275 -26.17 16.35 -21.84
C ILE A 275 -25.81 15.20 -22.79
N GLU A 276 -24.56 15.16 -23.27
CA GLU A 276 -24.04 14.06 -24.09
C GLU A 276 -24.01 12.76 -23.28
N TYR A 277 -23.53 12.82 -22.04
CA TYR A 277 -23.47 11.70 -21.09
C TYR A 277 -24.84 11.08 -20.79
N ARG A 278 -25.91 11.91 -20.71
CA ARG A 278 -27.30 11.46 -20.52
C ARG A 278 -27.86 10.67 -21.71
N LYS A 279 -27.34 10.90 -22.92
CA LYS A 279 -27.87 10.33 -24.18
C LYS A 279 -27.17 9.02 -24.58
N GLY A 280 -25.98 8.76 -24.02
CA GLY A 280 -25.20 7.54 -24.26
C GLY A 280 -25.50 6.47 -23.28
#